data_603e1a951a856b109a3937c9535bc043
#
_entry.id   603e1a951a856b109a3937c9535bc043
#
_cell.length_a   1.000
_cell.length_b   1.000
_cell.length_c   1.000
_cell.angle_alpha   90.00
_cell.angle_beta   90.00
_cell.angle_gamma   90.00
#
_symmetry.space_group_name_H-M   'P 1'
#
loop_
_entity.id
_entity.type
_entity.pdbx_description
1 polymer ?
#
loop_
_entity_poly.entity_id
_entity_poly.type
_entity_poly.pdbx_seq_one_letter_code
_entity_poly.pdbx_strand_id
1 'polypeptide(L)'
;MTVPRVGPQEINGRRYAIPLASTSIFLTAAHGGLGLLIKLFLQQQGFSPLIISSVSSVNAAGVMLGSLFWGRLSDRGARRTLLFITSIGSAIAVSILMLMPPASVILASSFGRVFMRMGFMTITIAIISGASAASRRGKNLSFVTSAQAFGMCAGNAVGGFMLEYLGFRGGFAVATVLSLAGSAFLFLLPNERVTVVKSTQSSWSLALSAGLTDLYISTVLRQMAIHGAFSLLAVYMASVGIPPRYIGLVAAMNTGTQVVAMLVFGRLADRIGRRRIFMLGFALSALTPCMFALSTHIVAMMAGYVTLGLGFSSLYIGSTAHIGDRVPPDKQGTMMGLYETSRGLGGVLGPLVAGSITPIVGYRGMFLVMAGIAALGFLLMYIRRKVGASQSSQHGSSP
;
A
#
# COMPACT_ATOMS: atom_id res chain seq x y z
N MET A 1 10.75 -15.48 -49.81
CA MET A 1 10.30 -16.29 -48.67
C MET A 1 9.67 -15.35 -47.66
N THR A 2 8.36 -15.27 -47.67
CA THR A 2 7.56 -14.44 -46.72
C THR A 2 7.42 -15.23 -45.43
N VAL A 3 8.04 -14.69 -44.36
CA VAL A 3 7.87 -15.22 -43.01
C VAL A 3 6.39 -15.05 -42.63
N PRO A 4 5.66 -16.13 -42.27
CA PRO A 4 4.27 -16.01 -41.86
C PRO A 4 4.22 -15.16 -40.59
N ARG A 5 3.55 -13.99 -40.64
CA ARG A 5 3.13 -13.24 -39.46
C ARG A 5 2.12 -14.14 -38.74
N VAL A 6 2.58 -14.86 -37.72
CA VAL A 6 1.70 -15.50 -36.75
C VAL A 6 0.94 -14.36 -36.10
N GLY A 7 -0.35 -14.24 -36.41
CA GLY A 7 -1.25 -13.29 -35.77
C GLY A 7 -1.20 -13.48 -34.24
N PRO A 8 -1.45 -12.45 -33.43
CA PRO A 8 -1.46 -12.58 -32.00
C PRO A 8 -2.51 -13.64 -31.63
N GLN A 9 -2.04 -14.83 -31.22
CA GLN A 9 -2.92 -15.81 -30.59
C GLN A 9 -3.62 -15.06 -29.47
N GLU A 10 -4.96 -15.04 -29.48
CA GLU A 10 -5.76 -14.49 -28.36
C GLU A 10 -5.46 -15.33 -27.11
N ILE A 11 -4.41 -14.97 -26.40
CA ILE A 11 -4.06 -15.59 -25.14
C ILE A 11 -5.24 -15.32 -24.22
N ASN A 12 -5.91 -16.37 -23.78
CA ASN A 12 -7.07 -16.26 -22.93
C ASN A 12 -6.60 -15.78 -21.52
N GLY A 13 -6.51 -14.46 -21.33
CA GLY A 13 -6.01 -13.82 -20.11
C GLY A 13 -6.72 -14.32 -18.84
N ARG A 14 -7.90 -14.93 -18.96
CA ARG A 14 -8.64 -15.52 -17.85
C ARG A 14 -7.94 -16.77 -17.28
N ARG A 15 -7.22 -17.52 -18.11
CA ARG A 15 -6.42 -18.70 -17.68
C ARG A 15 -5.27 -18.29 -16.74
N TYR A 16 -4.75 -17.07 -16.87
CA TYR A 16 -3.75 -16.50 -15.96
C TYR A 16 -4.39 -15.82 -14.76
N ALA A 17 -5.51 -15.12 -14.99
CA ALA A 17 -6.15 -14.32 -13.95
C ALA A 17 -6.68 -15.16 -12.77
N ILE A 18 -7.24 -16.33 -13.01
CA ILE A 18 -7.81 -17.20 -11.96
C ILE A 18 -6.72 -17.72 -11.00
N PRO A 19 -5.66 -18.41 -11.43
CA PRO A 19 -4.62 -18.89 -10.52
C PRO A 19 -3.94 -17.73 -9.78
N LEU A 20 -3.64 -16.62 -10.45
CA LEU A 20 -3.01 -15.47 -9.85
C LEU A 20 -3.92 -14.75 -8.84
N ALA A 21 -5.23 -14.68 -9.08
CA ALA A 21 -6.18 -14.16 -8.12
C ALA A 21 -6.29 -15.06 -6.88
N SER A 22 -6.38 -16.39 -7.07
CA SER A 22 -6.41 -17.34 -5.97
C SER A 22 -5.15 -17.24 -5.10
N THR A 23 -3.96 -17.29 -5.70
CA THR A 23 -2.69 -17.07 -4.98
C THR A 23 -2.71 -15.74 -4.25
N SER A 24 -3.18 -14.67 -4.90
CA SER A 24 -3.25 -13.33 -4.32
C SER A 24 -4.13 -13.28 -3.07
N ILE A 25 -5.32 -13.93 -3.08
CA ILE A 25 -6.20 -13.97 -1.91
C ILE A 25 -5.48 -14.57 -0.70
N PHE A 26 -4.90 -15.76 -0.86
CA PHE A 26 -4.23 -16.46 0.24
C PHE A 26 -2.99 -15.71 0.73
N LEU A 27 -2.15 -15.23 -0.19
CA LEU A 27 -0.92 -14.52 0.15
C LEU A 27 -1.21 -13.18 0.85
N THR A 28 -2.22 -12.42 0.40
CA THR A 28 -2.60 -11.16 1.05
C THR A 28 -3.39 -11.36 2.33
N ALA A 29 -4.17 -12.45 2.46
CA ALA A 29 -4.82 -12.82 3.71
C ALA A 29 -3.79 -13.14 4.80
N ALA A 30 -2.78 -13.94 4.48
CA ALA A 30 -1.66 -14.20 5.40
C ALA A 30 -1.00 -12.88 5.86
N HIS A 31 -0.79 -11.92 4.95
CA HIS A 31 -0.13 -10.65 5.27
C HIS A 31 -0.99 -9.70 6.09
N GLY A 32 -2.30 -9.67 5.89
CA GLY A 32 -3.21 -8.78 6.59
C GLY A 32 -3.13 -8.96 8.10
N GLY A 33 -3.29 -10.18 8.58
CA GLY A 33 -3.23 -10.51 10.00
C GLY A 33 -1.84 -10.35 10.62
N LEU A 34 -0.77 -10.66 9.87
CA LEU A 34 0.61 -10.64 10.38
C LEU A 34 1.05 -9.26 10.89
N GLY A 35 0.60 -8.18 10.26
CA GLY A 35 0.95 -6.83 10.69
C GLY A 35 0.47 -6.53 12.12
N LEU A 36 -0.70 -7.04 12.50
CA LEU A 36 -1.26 -6.96 13.84
C LEU A 36 -0.51 -7.89 14.80
N LEU A 37 -0.37 -9.17 14.45
CA LEU A 37 0.26 -10.18 15.32
C LEU A 37 1.69 -9.79 15.70
N ILE A 38 2.52 -9.37 14.75
CA ILE A 38 3.92 -9.01 15.00
C ILE A 38 4.03 -7.83 15.98
N LYS A 39 3.22 -6.79 15.80
CA LYS A 39 3.27 -5.60 16.66
C LYS A 39 2.80 -5.89 18.08
N LEU A 40 1.72 -6.65 18.23
CA LEU A 40 1.21 -7.04 19.55
C LEU A 40 2.15 -8.06 20.22
N PHE A 41 2.81 -8.94 19.47
CA PHE A 41 3.85 -9.81 20.00
C PHE A 41 5.02 -9.02 20.59
N LEU A 42 5.56 -8.07 19.83
CA LEU A 42 6.64 -7.21 20.29
C LEU A 42 6.22 -6.35 21.50
N GLN A 43 4.98 -5.88 21.53
CA GLN A 43 4.41 -5.15 22.67
C GLN A 43 4.37 -6.04 23.92
N GLN A 44 3.90 -7.27 23.79
CA GLN A 44 3.82 -8.21 24.92
C GLN A 44 5.21 -8.59 25.46
N GLN A 45 6.22 -8.62 24.60
CA GLN A 45 7.63 -8.82 24.98
C GLN A 45 8.29 -7.59 25.60
N GLY A 46 7.57 -6.47 25.76
CA GLY A 46 8.07 -5.24 26.38
C GLY A 46 9.01 -4.42 25.50
N PHE A 47 9.03 -4.64 24.18
CA PHE A 47 9.86 -3.84 23.28
C PHE A 47 9.39 -2.39 23.20
N SER A 48 10.34 -1.47 22.99
CA SER A 48 10.06 -0.05 22.86
C SER A 48 9.18 0.28 21.65
N PRO A 49 8.40 1.37 21.70
CA PRO A 49 7.59 1.84 20.58
C PRO A 49 8.40 2.01 19.28
N LEU A 50 9.69 2.38 19.38
CA LEU A 50 10.58 2.51 18.24
C LEU A 50 10.80 1.17 17.53
N ILE A 51 11.06 0.08 18.26
CA ILE A 51 11.25 -1.26 17.69
C ILE A 51 9.93 -1.74 17.07
N ILE A 52 8.80 -1.54 17.75
CA ILE A 52 7.47 -1.94 17.25
C ILE A 52 7.12 -1.20 15.94
N SER A 53 7.34 0.11 15.92
CA SER A 53 7.05 0.93 14.74
C SER A 53 8.01 0.65 13.58
N SER A 54 9.27 0.27 13.86
CA SER A 54 10.26 -0.10 12.85
C SER A 54 9.82 -1.28 11.98
N VAL A 55 8.92 -2.15 12.47
CA VAL A 55 8.27 -3.19 11.62
C VAL A 55 7.57 -2.55 10.42
N SER A 56 6.87 -1.42 10.63
CA SER A 56 6.21 -0.71 9.53
C SER A 56 7.21 -0.03 8.59
N SER A 57 8.31 0.51 9.11
CA SER A 57 9.37 1.12 8.30
C SER A 57 10.06 0.10 7.41
N VAL A 58 10.46 -1.05 7.95
CA VAL A 58 11.10 -2.11 7.15
C VAL A 58 10.11 -2.71 6.14
N ASN A 59 8.81 -2.78 6.47
CA ASN A 59 7.79 -3.17 5.50
C ASN A 59 7.69 -2.16 4.35
N ALA A 60 7.68 -0.86 4.62
CA ALA A 60 7.65 0.19 3.61
C ALA A 60 8.92 0.16 2.73
N ALA A 61 10.09 -0.05 3.33
CA ALA A 61 11.35 -0.28 2.60
C ALA A 61 11.26 -1.53 1.71
N GLY A 62 10.69 -2.63 2.23
CA GLY A 62 10.44 -3.86 1.47
C GLY A 62 9.51 -3.65 0.27
N VAL A 63 8.46 -2.81 0.40
CA VAL A 63 7.60 -2.40 -0.72
C VAL A 63 8.39 -1.63 -1.77
N MET A 64 9.12 -0.60 -1.35
CA MET A 64 9.85 0.29 -2.26
C MET A 64 10.97 -0.45 -3.00
N LEU A 65 11.84 -1.14 -2.28
CA LEU A 65 12.96 -1.88 -2.87
C LEU A 65 12.50 -3.11 -3.66
N GLY A 66 11.48 -3.83 -3.14
CA GLY A 66 10.91 -5.00 -3.79
C GLY A 66 10.29 -4.66 -5.14
N SER A 67 9.51 -3.59 -5.24
CA SER A 67 8.90 -3.18 -6.52
C SER A 67 9.95 -2.84 -7.58
N LEU A 68 11.03 -2.15 -7.19
CA LEU A 68 12.12 -1.77 -8.11
C LEU A 68 12.95 -2.99 -8.55
N PHE A 69 13.34 -3.84 -7.60
CA PHE A 69 14.19 -5.00 -7.86
C PHE A 69 13.48 -6.05 -8.74
N TRP A 70 12.28 -6.47 -8.29
CA TRP A 70 11.52 -7.51 -8.98
C TRP A 70 10.93 -7.03 -10.31
N GLY A 71 10.63 -5.73 -10.44
CA GLY A 71 10.24 -5.12 -11.71
C GLY A 71 11.32 -5.33 -12.76
N ARG A 72 12.56 -4.92 -12.47
CA ARG A 72 13.69 -5.08 -13.38
C ARG A 72 14.00 -6.55 -13.69
N LEU A 73 13.88 -7.42 -12.69
CA LEU A 73 14.14 -8.86 -12.86
C LEU A 73 13.04 -9.52 -13.72
N SER A 74 11.79 -9.11 -13.55
CA SER A 74 10.65 -9.56 -14.36
C SER A 74 10.81 -9.24 -15.86
N ASP A 75 11.51 -8.15 -16.19
CA ASP A 75 11.76 -7.73 -17.56
C ASP A 75 12.79 -8.63 -18.27
N ARG A 76 13.58 -9.42 -17.53
CA ARG A 76 14.57 -10.38 -18.07
C ARG A 76 13.96 -11.73 -18.46
N GLY A 77 12.69 -11.97 -18.21
CA GLY A 77 12.00 -13.24 -18.49
C GLY A 77 11.84 -14.12 -17.24
N ALA A 78 11.58 -15.42 -17.45
CA ALA A 78 11.39 -16.42 -16.38
C ALA A 78 10.32 -16.05 -15.34
N ARG A 79 9.29 -15.29 -15.70
CA ARG A 79 8.26 -14.76 -14.80
C ARG A 79 7.58 -15.82 -13.93
N ARG A 80 7.33 -17.00 -14.49
CA ARG A 80 6.74 -18.12 -13.74
C ARG A 80 7.65 -18.56 -12.59
N THR A 81 8.92 -18.78 -12.87
CA THR A 81 9.93 -19.15 -11.83
C THR A 81 10.04 -18.06 -10.76
N LEU A 82 10.05 -16.79 -11.17
CA LEU A 82 10.08 -15.68 -10.24
C LEU A 82 8.84 -15.61 -9.35
N LEU A 83 7.64 -15.95 -9.86
CA LEU A 83 6.42 -16.05 -9.04
C LEU A 83 6.57 -17.13 -7.96
N PHE A 84 7.11 -18.30 -8.28
CA PHE A 84 7.37 -19.35 -7.29
C PHE A 84 8.40 -18.90 -6.26
N ILE A 85 9.52 -18.32 -6.68
CA ILE A 85 10.57 -17.81 -5.78
C ILE A 85 9.98 -16.78 -4.83
N THR A 86 9.22 -15.83 -5.33
CA THR A 86 8.64 -14.75 -4.51
C THR A 86 7.53 -15.24 -3.57
N SER A 87 6.70 -16.15 -4.01
CA SER A 87 5.62 -16.71 -3.20
C SER A 87 6.16 -17.63 -2.09
N ILE A 88 7.03 -18.58 -2.44
CA ILE A 88 7.66 -19.49 -1.49
C ILE A 88 8.59 -18.73 -0.54
N GLY A 89 9.41 -17.80 -1.07
CA GLY A 89 10.28 -16.97 -0.24
C GLY A 89 9.50 -16.13 0.78
N SER A 90 8.30 -15.64 0.41
CA SER A 90 7.40 -14.99 1.36
C SER A 90 6.91 -15.96 2.43
N ALA A 91 6.52 -17.19 2.06
CA ALA A 91 6.08 -18.21 3.01
C ALA A 91 7.20 -18.61 3.99
N ILE A 92 8.43 -18.80 3.50
CA ILE A 92 9.61 -19.08 4.34
C ILE A 92 9.84 -17.94 5.34
N ALA A 93 9.80 -16.69 4.87
CA ALA A 93 9.96 -15.55 5.76
C ALA A 93 8.88 -15.48 6.84
N VAL A 94 7.64 -15.89 6.55
CA VAL A 94 6.56 -15.98 7.54
C VAL A 94 6.79 -17.15 8.51
N SER A 95 7.26 -18.31 8.04
CA SER A 95 7.47 -19.48 8.89
C SER A 95 8.54 -19.25 9.97
N ILE A 96 9.53 -18.42 9.73
CA ILE A 96 10.55 -18.03 10.71
C ILE A 96 9.89 -17.41 11.97
N LEU A 97 8.79 -16.69 11.81
CA LEU A 97 8.08 -16.06 12.93
C LEU A 97 7.46 -17.07 13.90
N MET A 98 7.18 -18.33 13.46
CA MET A 98 6.68 -19.39 14.34
C MET A 98 7.68 -19.76 15.45
N LEU A 99 8.98 -19.56 15.20
CA LEU A 99 10.04 -19.80 16.17
C LEU A 99 10.11 -18.73 17.26
N MET A 100 9.27 -17.68 17.18
CA MET A 100 9.28 -16.52 18.08
C MET A 100 10.69 -15.94 18.26
N PRO A 101 11.37 -15.57 17.16
CA PRO A 101 12.77 -15.19 17.19
C PRO A 101 12.96 -13.80 17.82
N PRO A 102 14.24 -13.38 18.09
CA PRO A 102 14.52 -12.05 18.61
C PRO A 102 14.10 -10.95 17.62
N ALA A 103 13.94 -9.71 18.12
CA ALA A 103 13.41 -8.57 17.36
C ALA A 103 14.17 -8.30 16.04
N SER A 104 15.48 -8.48 16.01
CA SER A 104 16.29 -8.30 14.79
C SER A 104 15.87 -9.27 13.67
N VAL A 105 15.64 -10.53 14.01
CA VAL A 105 15.15 -11.55 13.06
C VAL A 105 13.71 -11.28 12.66
N ILE A 106 12.86 -10.79 13.57
CA ILE A 106 11.48 -10.36 13.25
C ILE A 106 11.49 -9.21 12.23
N LEU A 107 12.36 -8.22 12.40
CA LEU A 107 12.50 -7.12 11.47
C LEU A 107 13.01 -7.59 10.10
N ALA A 108 14.05 -8.44 10.08
CA ALA A 108 14.58 -9.02 8.84
C ALA A 108 13.51 -9.88 8.11
N SER A 109 12.79 -10.72 8.84
CA SER A 109 11.70 -11.53 8.33
C SER A 109 10.54 -10.66 7.80
N SER A 110 10.20 -9.58 8.51
CA SER A 110 9.18 -8.61 8.09
C SER A 110 9.56 -7.90 6.80
N PHE A 111 10.82 -7.49 6.64
CA PHE A 111 11.35 -6.97 5.39
C PHE A 111 11.26 -8.02 4.27
N GLY A 112 11.83 -9.21 4.51
CA GLY A 112 11.92 -10.28 3.52
C GLY A 112 10.56 -10.71 2.97
N ARG A 113 9.56 -10.93 3.85
CA ARG A 113 8.21 -11.31 3.43
C ARG A 113 7.54 -10.25 2.57
N VAL A 114 7.72 -8.95 2.89
CA VAL A 114 7.11 -7.86 2.13
C VAL A 114 7.86 -7.63 0.81
N PHE A 115 9.18 -7.69 0.83
CA PHE A 115 10.02 -7.62 -0.35
C PHE A 115 9.66 -8.71 -1.37
N MET A 116 9.51 -9.96 -0.93
CA MET A 116 9.08 -11.08 -1.76
C MET A 116 7.64 -10.88 -2.26
N ARG A 117 6.70 -10.51 -1.39
CA ARG A 117 5.31 -10.25 -1.77
C ARG A 117 5.18 -9.17 -2.84
N MET A 118 5.98 -8.11 -2.76
CA MET A 118 5.99 -7.06 -3.79
C MET A 118 6.49 -7.59 -5.14
N GLY A 119 7.44 -8.52 -5.12
CA GLY A 119 7.84 -9.25 -6.31
C GLY A 119 6.67 -10.01 -6.94
N PHE A 120 5.97 -10.81 -6.15
CA PHE A 120 4.79 -11.53 -6.62
C PHE A 120 3.76 -10.58 -7.24
N MET A 121 3.44 -9.46 -6.58
CA MET A 121 2.47 -8.50 -7.09
C MET A 121 2.91 -7.83 -8.38
N THR A 122 4.15 -7.38 -8.46
CA THR A 122 4.71 -6.70 -9.65
C THR A 122 4.71 -7.63 -10.86
N ILE A 123 5.16 -8.88 -10.66
CA ILE A 123 5.21 -9.88 -11.73
C ILE A 123 3.79 -10.28 -12.17
N THR A 124 2.86 -10.41 -11.23
CA THR A 124 1.45 -10.69 -11.51
C THR A 124 0.83 -9.64 -12.42
N ILE A 125 1.02 -8.34 -12.10
CA ILE A 125 0.56 -7.23 -12.94
C ILE A 125 1.18 -7.30 -14.33
N ALA A 126 2.47 -7.58 -14.44
CA ALA A 126 3.18 -7.69 -15.70
C ALA A 126 2.67 -8.86 -16.56
N ILE A 127 2.37 -10.03 -15.96
CA ILE A 127 1.79 -11.18 -16.67
C ILE A 127 0.39 -10.85 -17.16
N ILE A 128 -0.50 -10.35 -16.30
CA ILE A 128 -1.88 -10.02 -16.67
C ILE A 128 -1.91 -8.96 -17.78
N SER A 129 -1.05 -7.95 -17.68
CA SER A 129 -0.97 -6.88 -18.69
C SER A 129 -0.49 -7.40 -20.04
N GLY A 130 0.45 -8.35 -20.07
CA GLY A 130 0.97 -8.94 -21.29
C GLY A 130 0.10 -10.05 -21.88
N ALA A 131 -0.63 -10.82 -21.03
CA ALA A 131 -1.48 -11.93 -21.44
C ALA A 131 -2.91 -11.53 -21.83
N SER A 132 -3.31 -10.27 -21.58
CA SER A 132 -4.67 -9.80 -21.83
C SER A 132 -4.74 -8.92 -23.07
N ALA A 133 -5.73 -9.17 -23.93
CA ALA A 133 -6.09 -8.26 -25.02
C ALA A 133 -6.39 -6.86 -24.48
N ALA A 134 -6.07 -5.81 -25.22
CA ALA A 134 -6.22 -4.41 -24.78
C ALA A 134 -7.63 -4.10 -24.23
N SER A 135 -8.69 -4.63 -24.88
CA SER A 135 -10.09 -4.47 -24.47
C SER A 135 -10.45 -5.14 -23.15
N ARG A 136 -9.74 -6.20 -22.75
CA ARG A 136 -10.01 -7.00 -21.52
C ARG A 136 -8.98 -6.81 -20.42
N ARG A 137 -7.87 -6.12 -20.68
CA ARG A 137 -6.77 -5.89 -19.75
C ARG A 137 -7.23 -5.26 -18.45
N GLY A 138 -8.01 -4.19 -18.52
CA GLY A 138 -8.57 -3.51 -17.35
C GLY A 138 -9.42 -4.43 -16.49
N LYS A 139 -10.30 -5.23 -17.11
CA LYS A 139 -11.16 -6.20 -16.39
C LYS A 139 -10.35 -7.28 -15.66
N ASN A 140 -9.36 -7.88 -16.31
CA ASN A 140 -8.52 -8.93 -15.72
C ASN A 140 -7.64 -8.37 -14.60
N LEU A 141 -7.09 -7.17 -14.78
CA LEU A 141 -6.29 -6.50 -13.76
C LEU A 141 -7.15 -6.15 -12.54
N SER A 142 -8.34 -5.57 -12.74
CA SER A 142 -9.29 -5.28 -11.67
C SER A 142 -9.71 -6.54 -10.91
N PHE A 143 -9.91 -7.66 -11.59
CA PHE A 143 -10.25 -8.93 -10.95
C PHE A 143 -9.15 -9.39 -9.97
N VAL A 144 -7.88 -9.36 -10.39
CA VAL A 144 -6.75 -9.77 -9.53
C VAL A 144 -6.52 -8.76 -8.39
N THR A 145 -6.61 -7.46 -8.65
CA THR A 145 -6.45 -6.44 -7.59
C THR A 145 -7.60 -6.46 -6.57
N SER A 146 -8.82 -6.77 -7.00
CA SER A 146 -9.95 -6.98 -6.09
C SER A 146 -9.75 -8.23 -5.22
N ALA A 147 -9.20 -9.30 -5.79
CA ALA A 147 -8.83 -10.50 -5.05
C ALA A 147 -7.77 -10.21 -3.97
N GLN A 148 -6.78 -9.37 -4.28
CA GLN A 148 -5.78 -8.90 -3.30
C GLN A 148 -6.41 -8.10 -2.18
N ALA A 149 -7.29 -7.16 -2.51
CA ALA A 149 -7.99 -6.34 -1.52
C ALA A 149 -8.89 -7.18 -0.61
N PHE A 150 -9.62 -8.14 -1.19
CA PHE A 150 -10.44 -9.08 -0.43
C PHE A 150 -9.60 -9.92 0.54
N GLY A 151 -8.50 -10.52 0.07
CA GLY A 151 -7.58 -11.28 0.91
C GLY A 151 -7.02 -10.43 2.06
N MET A 152 -6.58 -9.20 1.78
CA MET A 152 -6.07 -8.29 2.81
C MET A 152 -7.15 -7.95 3.85
N CYS A 153 -8.38 -7.66 3.42
CA CYS A 153 -9.51 -7.39 4.30
C CYS A 153 -9.83 -8.58 5.20
N ALA A 154 -9.96 -9.77 4.59
CA ALA A 154 -10.23 -11.01 5.31
C ALA A 154 -9.10 -11.33 6.31
N GLY A 155 -7.84 -11.19 5.89
CA GLY A 155 -6.68 -11.43 6.75
C GLY A 155 -6.60 -10.47 7.94
N ASN A 156 -6.92 -9.20 7.75
CA ASN A 156 -7.01 -8.23 8.85
C ASN A 156 -8.12 -8.63 9.84
N ALA A 157 -9.31 -8.95 9.34
CA ALA A 157 -10.44 -9.34 10.18
C ALA A 157 -10.13 -10.62 10.99
N VAL A 158 -9.64 -11.66 10.31
CA VAL A 158 -9.37 -12.97 10.92
C VAL A 158 -8.13 -12.93 11.82
N GLY A 159 -7.15 -12.08 11.52
CA GLY A 159 -5.90 -11.98 12.27
C GLY A 159 -6.09 -11.69 13.77
N GLY A 160 -7.07 -10.87 14.13
CA GLY A 160 -7.42 -10.60 15.52
C GLY A 160 -8.02 -11.81 16.23
N PHE A 161 -8.90 -12.58 15.55
CA PHE A 161 -9.46 -13.82 16.06
C PHE A 161 -8.37 -14.90 16.21
N MET A 162 -7.49 -15.04 15.20
CA MET A 162 -6.37 -15.97 15.29
C MET A 162 -5.52 -15.72 16.54
N LEU A 163 -5.23 -14.46 16.87
CA LEU A 163 -4.48 -14.12 18.05
C LEU A 163 -5.22 -14.50 19.34
N GLU A 164 -6.51 -14.22 19.40
CA GLU A 164 -7.31 -14.46 20.61
C GLU A 164 -7.50 -15.96 20.90
N TYR A 165 -7.74 -16.80 19.88
CA TYR A 165 -8.05 -18.21 20.05
C TYR A 165 -6.85 -19.16 19.90
N LEU A 166 -5.86 -18.81 19.08
CA LEU A 166 -4.71 -19.66 18.75
C LEU A 166 -3.39 -19.14 19.32
N GLY A 167 -3.39 -17.93 19.88
CA GLY A 167 -2.18 -17.24 20.31
C GLY A 167 -1.23 -16.86 19.16
N PHE A 168 -0.06 -16.37 19.49
CA PHE A 168 0.90 -15.90 18.48
C PHE A 168 1.44 -17.01 17.59
N ARG A 169 1.85 -18.15 18.20
CA ARG A 169 2.36 -19.30 17.43
C ARG A 169 1.34 -19.84 16.45
N GLY A 170 0.09 -20.02 16.92
CA GLY A 170 -1.00 -20.48 16.06
C GLY A 170 -1.32 -19.50 14.94
N GLY A 171 -1.34 -18.19 15.24
CA GLY A 171 -1.53 -17.14 14.22
C GLY A 171 -0.44 -17.12 13.15
N PHE A 172 0.84 -17.28 13.55
CA PHE A 172 1.95 -17.39 12.59
C PHE A 172 1.90 -18.68 11.78
N ALA A 173 1.49 -19.82 12.41
CA ALA A 173 1.30 -21.09 11.71
C ALA A 173 0.21 -20.99 10.63
N VAL A 174 -0.95 -20.44 10.96
CA VAL A 174 -2.04 -20.22 9.99
C VAL A 174 -1.59 -19.32 8.85
N ALA A 175 -0.89 -18.23 9.13
CA ALA A 175 -0.35 -17.36 8.09
C ALA A 175 0.65 -18.09 7.17
N THR A 176 1.47 -18.99 7.73
CA THR A 176 2.40 -19.83 6.95
C THR A 176 1.63 -20.79 6.05
N VAL A 177 0.64 -21.49 6.60
CA VAL A 177 -0.20 -22.44 5.84
C VAL A 177 -0.93 -21.71 4.70
N LEU A 178 -1.53 -20.55 4.98
CA LEU A 178 -2.17 -19.74 3.94
C LEU A 178 -1.19 -19.32 2.84
N SER A 179 0.03 -18.91 3.19
CA SER A 179 1.05 -18.53 2.21
C SER A 179 1.46 -19.72 1.33
N LEU A 180 1.65 -20.89 1.90
CA LEU A 180 1.98 -22.12 1.17
C LEU A 180 0.82 -22.59 0.29
N ALA A 181 -0.40 -22.61 0.84
CA ALA A 181 -1.60 -22.97 0.09
C ALA A 181 -1.81 -22.04 -1.12
N GLY A 182 -1.59 -20.75 -0.92
CA GLY A 182 -1.61 -19.79 -2.03
C GLY A 182 -0.59 -20.11 -3.11
N SER A 183 0.62 -20.51 -2.72
CA SER A 183 1.68 -20.88 -3.68
C SER A 183 1.34 -22.12 -4.51
N ALA A 184 0.50 -23.02 -4.00
CA ALA A 184 0.07 -24.22 -4.73
C ALA A 184 -0.76 -23.89 -5.98
N PHE A 185 -1.53 -22.79 -5.98
CA PHE A 185 -2.28 -22.37 -7.17
C PHE A 185 -1.39 -21.96 -8.35
N LEU A 186 -0.11 -21.64 -8.12
CA LEU A 186 0.83 -21.31 -9.19
C LEU A 186 1.15 -22.52 -10.09
N PHE A 187 0.96 -23.75 -9.63
CA PHE A 187 1.11 -24.93 -10.47
C PHE A 187 0.08 -24.97 -11.62
N LEU A 188 -1.07 -24.31 -11.45
CA LEU A 188 -2.10 -24.20 -12.46
C LEU A 188 -1.78 -23.14 -13.54
N LEU A 189 -0.67 -22.40 -13.40
CA LEU A 189 -0.29 -21.34 -14.32
C LEU A 189 0.24 -21.92 -15.64
N PRO A 190 -0.24 -21.47 -16.82
CA PRO A 190 0.27 -21.91 -18.11
C PRO A 190 1.77 -21.63 -18.29
N ASN A 191 2.45 -22.49 -19.06
CA ASN A 191 3.91 -22.42 -19.24
C ASN A 191 4.33 -21.58 -20.46
N GLU A 192 3.50 -20.65 -20.90
CA GLU A 192 3.75 -19.82 -22.07
C GLU A 192 4.60 -18.58 -21.72
N ARG A 193 5.43 -18.16 -22.68
CA ARG A 193 6.24 -16.93 -22.54
C ARG A 193 5.37 -15.71 -22.84
N VAL A 194 5.21 -14.83 -21.86
CA VAL A 194 4.48 -13.57 -22.02
C VAL A 194 5.44 -12.47 -22.47
N THR A 195 5.08 -11.74 -23.52
CA THR A 195 5.90 -10.66 -24.12
C THR A 195 6.13 -9.51 -23.13
N VAL A 196 7.35 -8.97 -23.13
CA VAL A 196 7.80 -7.92 -22.22
C VAL A 196 7.44 -6.54 -22.78
N VAL A 197 6.77 -5.71 -21.99
CA VAL A 197 6.64 -4.27 -22.25
C VAL A 197 7.74 -3.58 -21.43
N LYS A 198 8.72 -2.98 -22.12
CA LYS A 198 9.82 -2.26 -21.45
C LYS A 198 9.30 -1.04 -20.69
N SER A 199 9.74 -0.89 -19.44
CA SER A 199 9.49 0.29 -18.62
C SER A 199 10.54 1.38 -18.88
N THR A 200 10.11 2.64 -18.93
CA THR A 200 10.98 3.82 -19.16
C THR A 200 11.64 4.26 -17.85
N GLN A 201 12.87 4.76 -17.92
CA GLN A 201 13.65 5.19 -16.76
C GLN A 201 13.09 6.50 -16.15
N SER A 202 13.18 6.59 -14.82
CA SER A 202 12.77 7.75 -14.02
C SER A 202 13.80 8.88 -14.08
N SER A 203 13.36 10.16 -14.24
CA SER A 203 14.20 11.35 -14.19
C SER A 203 13.62 12.42 -13.26
N TRP A 204 14.37 12.77 -12.19
CA TRP A 204 14.00 13.82 -11.23
C TRP A 204 13.97 15.22 -11.84
N SER A 205 14.82 15.50 -12.83
CA SER A 205 14.85 16.79 -13.54
C SER A 205 13.52 17.13 -14.20
N LEU A 206 12.81 16.10 -14.68
CA LEU A 206 11.50 16.25 -15.30
C LEU A 206 10.41 16.64 -14.28
N ALA A 207 10.51 16.16 -13.04
CA ALA A 207 9.57 16.49 -11.97
C ALA A 207 9.65 17.98 -11.57
N LEU A 208 10.87 18.51 -11.53
CA LEU A 208 11.12 19.93 -11.24
C LEU A 208 10.54 20.83 -12.37
N SER A 209 10.78 20.47 -13.63
CA SER A 209 10.27 21.23 -14.78
C SER A 209 8.74 21.18 -14.92
N ALA A 210 8.09 20.10 -14.46
CA ALA A 210 6.64 19.94 -14.50
C ALA A 210 5.90 20.66 -13.34
N GLY A 211 6.63 21.30 -12.41
CA GLY A 211 6.03 21.99 -11.25
C GLY A 211 5.29 21.07 -10.29
N LEU A 212 5.70 19.80 -10.17
CA LEU A 212 5.07 18.79 -9.33
C LEU A 212 5.78 18.59 -7.97
N THR A 213 6.80 19.39 -7.68
CA THR A 213 7.62 19.29 -6.46
C THR A 213 6.76 19.35 -5.19
N ASP A 214 5.77 20.24 -5.19
CA ASP A 214 4.86 20.43 -4.05
C ASP A 214 4.01 19.19 -3.78
N LEU A 215 3.57 18.55 -4.85
CA LEU A 215 2.83 17.29 -4.77
C LEU A 215 3.70 16.21 -4.10
N TYR A 216 4.96 16.10 -4.50
CA TYR A 216 5.86 15.06 -3.95
C TYR A 216 6.22 15.32 -2.49
N ILE A 217 6.57 16.56 -2.12
CA ILE A 217 6.87 16.94 -0.73
C ILE A 217 5.64 16.76 0.15
N SER A 218 4.47 17.27 -0.26
CA SER A 218 3.22 17.10 0.48
C SER A 218 2.84 15.62 0.63
N THR A 219 3.13 14.80 -0.39
CA THR A 219 2.92 13.36 -0.33
C THR A 219 3.85 12.68 0.67
N VAL A 220 5.13 13.05 0.73
CA VAL A 220 6.08 12.55 1.75
C VAL A 220 5.55 12.87 3.15
N LEU A 221 5.22 14.13 3.44
CA LEU A 221 4.74 14.57 4.75
C LEU A 221 3.45 13.84 5.15
N ARG A 222 2.49 13.77 4.24
CA ARG A 222 1.23 13.06 4.48
C ARG A 222 1.46 11.56 4.74
N GLN A 223 2.30 10.88 3.93
CA GLN A 223 2.59 9.47 4.13
C GLN A 223 3.37 9.22 5.42
N MET A 224 4.29 10.12 5.77
CA MET A 224 4.99 10.09 7.04
C MET A 224 4.00 10.15 8.21
N ALA A 225 3.05 11.08 8.17
CA ALA A 225 2.04 11.23 9.19
C ALA A 225 1.14 9.99 9.32
N ILE A 226 0.58 9.52 8.20
CA ILE A 226 -0.37 8.39 8.21
C ILE A 226 0.31 7.08 8.58
N HIS A 227 1.47 6.76 7.98
CA HIS A 227 2.19 5.53 8.31
C HIS A 227 2.78 5.58 9.72
N GLY A 228 3.19 6.76 10.20
CA GLY A 228 3.61 6.96 11.58
C GLY A 228 2.47 6.65 12.55
N ALA A 229 1.33 7.30 12.40
CA ALA A 229 0.15 7.05 13.24
C ALA A 229 -0.29 5.57 13.17
N PHE A 230 -0.40 5.01 11.96
CA PHE A 230 -0.84 3.63 11.76
C PHE A 230 0.13 2.58 12.31
N SER A 231 1.43 2.93 12.44
CA SER A 231 2.45 1.99 12.91
C SER A 231 2.22 1.52 14.33
N LEU A 232 1.72 2.38 15.21
CA LEU A 232 1.48 2.12 16.63
C LEU A 232 -0.02 2.05 16.99
N LEU A 233 -0.93 2.25 16.05
CA LEU A 233 -2.37 2.31 16.31
C LEU A 233 -2.92 1.03 16.95
N ALA A 234 -2.53 -0.14 16.45
CA ALA A 234 -2.95 -1.42 17.02
C ALA A 234 -2.46 -1.61 18.46
N VAL A 235 -1.23 -1.16 18.74
CA VAL A 235 -0.62 -1.16 20.08
C VAL A 235 -1.36 -0.21 21.00
N TYR A 236 -1.72 0.98 20.54
CA TYR A 236 -2.54 1.93 21.28
C TYR A 236 -3.93 1.35 21.59
N MET A 237 -4.59 0.73 20.61
CA MET A 237 -5.90 0.10 20.83
C MET A 237 -5.82 -1.00 21.90
N ALA A 238 -4.78 -1.82 21.88
CA ALA A 238 -4.54 -2.84 22.90
C ALA A 238 -4.27 -2.20 24.28
N SER A 239 -3.51 -1.09 24.35
CA SER A 239 -3.21 -0.39 25.61
C SER A 239 -4.42 0.28 26.26
N VAL A 240 -5.46 0.61 25.47
CA VAL A 240 -6.74 1.12 26.00
C VAL A 240 -7.76 0.00 26.23
N GLY A 241 -7.33 -1.28 26.20
CA GLY A 241 -8.15 -2.43 26.56
C GLY A 241 -9.04 -2.98 25.46
N ILE A 242 -8.84 -2.62 24.19
CA ILE A 242 -9.62 -3.17 23.07
C ILE A 242 -9.10 -4.57 22.75
N PRO A 243 -9.95 -5.64 22.81
CA PRO A 243 -9.56 -7.01 22.52
C PRO A 243 -9.03 -7.19 21.09
N PRO A 244 -8.06 -8.10 20.85
CA PRO A 244 -7.42 -8.32 19.56
C PRO A 244 -8.39 -8.58 18.40
N ARG A 245 -9.48 -9.32 18.64
CA ARG A 245 -10.52 -9.60 17.63
C ARG A 245 -11.11 -8.32 17.05
N TYR A 246 -11.39 -7.34 17.91
CA TYR A 246 -11.95 -6.06 17.46
C TYR A 246 -10.92 -5.17 16.78
N ILE A 247 -9.65 -5.23 17.20
CA ILE A 247 -8.57 -4.51 16.51
C ILE A 247 -8.46 -4.99 15.06
N GLY A 248 -8.51 -6.30 14.83
CA GLY A 248 -8.50 -6.91 13.50
C GLY A 248 -9.71 -6.48 12.65
N LEU A 249 -10.92 -6.54 13.22
CA LEU A 249 -12.16 -6.13 12.54
C LEU A 249 -12.13 -4.65 12.15
N VAL A 250 -11.72 -3.78 13.07
CA VAL A 250 -11.62 -2.33 12.81
C VAL A 250 -10.56 -2.05 11.74
N ALA A 251 -9.43 -2.75 11.75
CA ALA A 251 -8.42 -2.63 10.70
C ALA A 251 -8.94 -3.08 9.32
N ALA A 252 -9.80 -4.10 9.26
CA ALA A 252 -10.45 -4.54 8.02
C ALA A 252 -11.38 -3.47 7.44
N MET A 253 -12.03 -2.64 8.28
CA MET A 253 -12.90 -1.54 7.83
C MET A 253 -12.16 -0.53 6.96
N ASN A 254 -10.88 -0.25 7.23
CA ASN A 254 -10.07 0.63 6.39
C ASN A 254 -10.04 0.13 4.94
N THR A 255 -9.72 -1.15 4.73
CA THR A 255 -9.66 -1.74 3.39
C THR A 255 -11.04 -1.80 2.73
N GLY A 256 -12.08 -2.18 3.48
CA GLY A 256 -13.46 -2.18 3.01
C GLY A 256 -13.91 -0.78 2.58
N THR A 257 -13.65 0.24 3.40
CA THR A 257 -13.97 1.63 3.08
C THR A 257 -13.22 2.11 1.84
N GLN A 258 -11.94 1.75 1.67
CA GLN A 258 -11.18 2.12 0.47
C GLN A 258 -11.84 1.62 -0.82
N VAL A 259 -12.31 0.37 -0.85
CA VAL A 259 -12.96 -0.21 -2.02
C VAL A 259 -14.23 0.57 -2.39
N VAL A 260 -15.11 0.80 -1.41
CA VAL A 260 -16.37 1.54 -1.62
C VAL A 260 -16.07 2.99 -2.00
N ALA A 261 -15.18 3.65 -1.28
CA ALA A 261 -14.82 5.05 -1.51
C ALA A 261 -14.20 5.30 -2.89
N MET A 262 -13.39 4.38 -3.42
CA MET A 262 -12.83 4.50 -4.77
C MET A 262 -13.92 4.55 -5.84
N LEU A 263 -14.98 3.74 -5.69
CA LEU A 263 -16.11 3.75 -6.63
C LEU A 263 -16.92 5.06 -6.55
N VAL A 264 -17.11 5.58 -5.34
CA VAL A 264 -17.86 6.83 -5.11
C VAL A 264 -17.05 8.04 -5.56
N PHE A 265 -15.79 8.14 -5.13
CA PHE A 265 -14.95 9.29 -5.46
C PHE A 265 -14.55 9.35 -6.94
N GLY A 266 -14.47 8.22 -7.65
CA GLY A 266 -14.30 8.22 -9.09
C GLY A 266 -15.41 9.01 -9.79
N ARG A 267 -16.69 8.68 -9.50
CA ARG A 267 -17.85 9.38 -10.06
C ARG A 267 -17.97 10.82 -9.56
N LEU A 268 -17.66 11.04 -8.28
CA LEU A 268 -17.75 12.35 -7.66
C LEU A 268 -16.68 13.30 -8.21
N ALA A 269 -15.48 12.82 -8.51
CA ALA A 269 -14.41 13.59 -9.10
C ALA A 269 -14.78 14.17 -10.48
N ASP A 270 -15.56 13.42 -11.26
CA ASP A 270 -16.05 13.89 -12.55
C ASP A 270 -17.14 14.99 -12.41
N ARG A 271 -17.92 14.99 -11.31
CA ARG A 271 -19.00 15.97 -11.06
C ARG A 271 -18.52 17.25 -10.38
N ILE A 272 -17.75 17.14 -9.29
CA ILE A 272 -17.35 18.30 -8.48
C ILE A 272 -15.91 18.77 -8.76
N GLY A 273 -15.21 18.05 -9.63
CA GLY A 273 -13.84 18.34 -10.05
C GLY A 273 -12.79 17.55 -9.25
N ARG A 274 -11.85 16.96 -9.98
CA ARG A 274 -10.75 16.10 -9.47
C ARG A 274 -9.93 16.78 -8.38
N ARG A 275 -9.69 18.09 -8.52
CA ARG A 275 -8.91 18.89 -7.57
C ARG A 275 -9.57 19.00 -6.19
N ARG A 276 -10.91 19.14 -6.13
CA ARG A 276 -11.65 19.21 -4.85
C ARG A 276 -11.54 17.89 -4.10
N ILE A 277 -11.68 16.77 -4.81
CA ILE A 277 -11.52 15.43 -4.25
C ILE A 277 -10.10 15.24 -3.73
N PHE A 278 -9.09 15.71 -4.46
CA PHE A 278 -7.69 15.63 -4.05
C PHE A 278 -7.42 16.41 -2.75
N MET A 279 -7.90 17.66 -2.65
CA MET A 279 -7.75 18.46 -1.43
C MET A 279 -8.51 17.87 -0.25
N LEU A 280 -9.69 17.27 -0.48
CA LEU A 280 -10.44 16.54 0.53
C LEU A 280 -9.59 15.40 1.12
N GLY A 281 -8.85 14.67 0.28
CA GLY A 281 -7.97 13.59 0.74
C GLY A 281 -6.87 14.06 1.67
N PHE A 282 -6.25 15.22 1.43
CA PHE A 282 -5.28 15.80 2.36
C PHE A 282 -5.93 16.23 3.68
N ALA A 283 -7.11 16.89 3.62
CA ALA A 283 -7.84 17.31 4.80
C ALA A 283 -8.24 16.12 5.70
N LEU A 284 -8.81 15.06 5.09
CA LEU A 284 -9.14 13.83 5.80
C LEU A 284 -7.91 13.15 6.38
N SER A 285 -6.78 13.21 5.68
CA SER A 285 -5.51 12.65 6.18
C SER A 285 -4.96 13.41 7.40
N ALA A 286 -5.17 14.72 7.47
CA ALA A 286 -4.80 15.51 8.66
C ALA A 286 -5.78 15.26 9.82
N LEU A 287 -7.07 15.09 9.53
CA LEU A 287 -8.10 14.81 10.52
C LEU A 287 -7.93 13.43 11.16
N THR A 288 -7.51 12.42 10.40
CA THR A 288 -7.44 11.02 10.85
C THR A 288 -6.59 10.83 12.12
N PRO A 289 -5.34 11.32 12.22
CA PRO A 289 -4.55 11.17 13.45
C PRO A 289 -5.16 11.95 14.63
N CYS A 290 -5.82 13.10 14.39
CA CYS A 290 -6.56 13.81 15.45
C CYS A 290 -7.69 12.95 16.02
N MET A 291 -8.45 12.27 15.16
CA MET A 291 -9.49 11.36 15.60
C MET A 291 -8.93 10.22 16.46
N PHE A 292 -7.79 9.64 16.08
CA PHE A 292 -7.14 8.60 16.89
C PHE A 292 -6.62 9.14 18.23
N ALA A 293 -6.10 10.37 18.30
CA ALA A 293 -5.67 10.99 19.54
C ALA A 293 -6.81 11.15 20.56
N LEU A 294 -8.00 11.46 20.06
CA LEU A 294 -9.21 11.68 20.89
C LEU A 294 -9.98 10.39 21.18
N SER A 295 -9.70 9.30 20.45
CA SER A 295 -10.46 8.06 20.53
C SER A 295 -10.03 7.20 21.73
N THR A 296 -11.00 6.83 22.56
CA THR A 296 -10.83 5.89 23.70
C THR A 296 -11.72 4.65 23.54
N HIS A 297 -12.74 4.72 22.69
CA HIS A 297 -13.72 3.67 22.48
C HIS A 297 -13.64 3.13 21.04
N ILE A 298 -14.04 1.87 20.88
CA ILE A 298 -13.98 1.17 19.61
C ILE A 298 -14.73 1.91 18.49
N VAL A 299 -15.90 2.49 18.78
CA VAL A 299 -16.71 3.22 17.76
C VAL A 299 -15.95 4.44 17.22
N ALA A 300 -15.26 5.18 18.08
CA ALA A 300 -14.44 6.32 17.66
C ALA A 300 -13.24 5.85 16.81
N MET A 301 -12.63 4.71 17.15
CA MET A 301 -11.57 4.09 16.34
C MET A 301 -12.10 3.67 14.97
N MET A 302 -13.30 3.08 14.90
CA MET A 302 -13.97 2.74 13.62
C MET A 302 -14.14 3.97 12.74
N ALA A 303 -14.62 5.09 13.29
CA ALA A 303 -14.77 6.35 12.56
C ALA A 303 -13.41 6.84 12.01
N GLY A 304 -12.34 6.76 12.81
CA GLY A 304 -10.97 7.08 12.38
C GLY A 304 -10.49 6.20 11.20
N TYR A 305 -10.75 4.91 11.25
CA TYR A 305 -10.37 3.99 10.16
C TYR A 305 -11.20 4.21 8.89
N VAL A 306 -12.48 4.56 9.01
CA VAL A 306 -13.31 4.96 7.88
C VAL A 306 -12.75 6.25 7.26
N THR A 307 -12.45 7.26 8.08
CA THR A 307 -11.84 8.52 7.61
C THR A 307 -10.50 8.29 6.91
N LEU A 308 -9.68 7.38 7.44
CA LEU A 308 -8.43 6.95 6.82
C LEU A 308 -8.65 6.35 5.42
N GLY A 309 -9.64 5.46 5.29
CA GLY A 309 -10.00 4.83 4.02
C GLY A 309 -10.51 5.83 2.98
N LEU A 310 -11.35 6.77 3.40
CA LEU A 310 -11.84 7.88 2.57
C LEU A 310 -10.68 8.77 2.11
N GLY A 311 -9.79 9.17 3.03
CA GLY A 311 -8.62 9.99 2.73
C GLY A 311 -7.67 9.33 1.74
N PHE A 312 -7.42 8.03 1.87
CA PHE A 312 -6.59 7.27 0.92
C PHE A 312 -7.21 7.26 -0.49
N SER A 313 -8.50 6.92 -0.58
CA SER A 313 -9.20 6.76 -1.87
C SER A 313 -9.29 8.08 -2.64
N SER A 314 -9.62 9.17 -1.95
CA SER A 314 -9.70 10.50 -2.58
C SER A 314 -8.34 10.99 -3.07
N LEU A 315 -7.27 10.74 -2.34
CA LEU A 315 -5.92 11.08 -2.76
C LEU A 315 -5.43 10.23 -3.93
N TYR A 316 -5.68 8.93 -3.92
CA TYR A 316 -5.25 8.04 -5.00
C TYR A 316 -5.87 8.47 -6.34
N ILE A 317 -7.17 8.76 -6.35
CA ILE A 317 -7.87 9.25 -7.55
C ILE A 317 -7.37 10.63 -7.94
N GLY A 318 -7.22 11.53 -6.97
CA GLY A 318 -6.83 12.90 -7.23
C GLY A 318 -5.39 13.06 -7.72
N SER A 319 -4.42 12.30 -7.17
CA SER A 319 -3.00 12.39 -7.56
C SER A 319 -2.75 11.85 -8.96
N THR A 320 -3.37 10.72 -9.32
CA THR A 320 -3.25 10.14 -10.67
C THR A 320 -3.79 11.10 -11.74
N ALA A 321 -4.92 11.73 -11.46
CA ALA A 321 -5.50 12.74 -12.34
C ALA A 321 -4.63 13.99 -12.43
N HIS A 322 -4.11 14.50 -11.31
CA HIS A 322 -3.28 15.71 -11.26
C HIS A 322 -1.97 15.57 -12.04
N ILE A 323 -1.35 14.40 -12.00
CA ILE A 323 -0.18 14.06 -12.80
C ILE A 323 -0.59 13.95 -14.28
N GLY A 324 -1.70 13.25 -14.57
CA GLY A 324 -2.21 13.07 -15.92
C GLY A 324 -2.51 14.37 -16.67
N ASP A 325 -3.01 15.37 -15.94
CA ASP A 325 -3.39 16.68 -16.52
C ASP A 325 -2.16 17.59 -16.83
N ARG A 326 -0.98 17.32 -16.25
CA ARG A 326 0.21 18.18 -16.35
C ARG A 326 1.37 17.58 -17.10
N VAL A 327 1.32 16.30 -17.37
CA VAL A 327 2.46 15.57 -17.94
C VAL A 327 2.04 14.84 -19.21
N PRO A 328 2.82 14.95 -20.30
CA PRO A 328 2.55 14.22 -21.54
C PRO A 328 2.45 12.71 -21.29
N PRO A 329 1.63 11.98 -22.08
CA PRO A 329 1.34 10.57 -21.87
C PRO A 329 2.59 9.66 -21.81
N ASP A 330 3.64 9.97 -22.58
CA ASP A 330 4.91 9.26 -22.63
C ASP A 330 5.74 9.37 -21.32
N LYS A 331 5.49 10.41 -20.51
CA LYS A 331 6.20 10.71 -19.27
C LYS A 331 5.39 10.44 -17.99
N GLN A 332 4.10 10.15 -18.11
CA GLN A 332 3.22 9.89 -16.96
C GLN A 332 3.70 8.72 -16.09
N GLY A 333 4.21 7.66 -16.71
CA GLY A 333 4.76 6.50 -15.97
C GLY A 333 5.94 6.89 -15.07
N THR A 334 6.84 7.74 -15.55
CA THR A 334 7.98 8.26 -14.78
C THR A 334 7.51 9.09 -13.59
N MET A 335 6.55 9.98 -13.80
CA MET A 335 6.01 10.85 -12.73
C MET A 335 5.24 10.06 -11.68
N MET A 336 4.50 9.02 -12.09
CA MET A 336 3.86 8.10 -11.14
C MET A 336 4.89 7.30 -10.34
N GLY A 337 6.00 6.88 -10.95
CA GLY A 337 7.10 6.23 -10.24
C GLY A 337 7.72 7.13 -9.15
N LEU A 338 7.91 8.43 -9.44
CA LEU A 338 8.36 9.41 -8.44
C LEU A 338 7.33 9.62 -7.33
N TYR A 339 6.04 9.64 -7.67
CA TYR A 339 4.96 9.71 -6.69
C TYR A 339 4.98 8.52 -5.73
N GLU A 340 5.12 7.30 -6.24
CA GLU A 340 5.23 6.09 -5.43
C GLU A 340 6.52 6.07 -4.59
N THR A 341 7.63 6.60 -5.11
CA THR A 341 8.88 6.77 -4.34
C THR A 341 8.68 7.74 -3.18
N SER A 342 8.00 8.87 -3.41
CA SER A 342 7.65 9.84 -2.37
C SER A 342 6.77 9.21 -1.29
N ARG A 343 5.81 8.38 -1.68
CA ARG A 343 4.98 7.61 -0.75
C ARG A 343 5.82 6.62 0.07
N GLY A 344 6.75 5.93 -0.58
CA GLY A 344 7.66 4.99 0.06
C GLY A 344 8.54 5.66 1.11
N LEU A 345 9.14 6.80 0.78
CA LEU A 345 9.98 7.59 1.71
C LEU A 345 9.20 8.00 2.95
N GLY A 346 8.01 8.57 2.79
CA GLY A 346 7.15 8.91 3.94
C GLY A 346 6.75 7.67 4.76
N GLY A 347 6.51 6.55 4.08
CA GLY A 347 6.20 5.26 4.72
C GLY A 347 7.35 4.68 5.55
N VAL A 348 8.60 4.94 5.18
CA VAL A 348 9.79 4.53 5.95
C VAL A 348 10.04 5.48 7.13
N LEU A 349 10.01 6.79 6.88
CA LEU A 349 10.35 7.80 7.89
C LEU A 349 9.28 7.94 8.98
N GLY A 350 8.00 7.85 8.60
CA GLY A 350 6.89 8.09 9.51
C GLY A 350 6.89 7.22 10.76
N PRO A 351 6.96 5.88 10.63
CA PRO A 351 6.99 5.00 11.78
C PRO A 351 8.22 5.20 12.68
N LEU A 352 9.39 5.55 12.11
CA LEU A 352 10.59 5.85 12.89
C LEU A 352 10.37 7.10 13.74
N VAL A 353 9.84 8.17 13.16
CA VAL A 353 9.51 9.39 13.90
C VAL A 353 8.46 9.12 14.96
N ALA A 354 7.37 8.42 14.63
CA ALA A 354 6.32 8.07 15.58
C ALA A 354 6.86 7.26 16.75
N GLY A 355 7.68 6.23 16.49
CA GLY A 355 8.27 5.39 17.52
C GLY A 355 9.24 6.12 18.43
N SER A 356 10.03 7.07 17.88
CA SER A 356 11.01 7.85 18.65
C SER A 356 10.33 8.85 19.58
N ILE A 357 9.23 9.48 19.17
CA ILE A 357 8.56 10.50 19.97
C ILE A 357 7.55 9.92 20.97
N THR A 358 7.02 8.73 20.73
CA THR A 358 6.01 8.12 21.61
C THR A 358 6.45 7.98 23.08
N PRO A 359 7.69 7.60 23.42
CA PRO A 359 8.13 7.55 24.81
C PRO A 359 8.12 8.90 25.51
N ILE A 360 8.22 10.01 24.76
CA ILE A 360 8.30 11.38 25.29
C ILE A 360 6.90 11.98 25.48
N VAL A 361 6.04 11.85 24.44
CA VAL A 361 4.73 12.54 24.40
C VAL A 361 3.54 11.59 24.59
N GLY A 362 3.79 10.29 24.76
CA GLY A 362 2.75 9.26 24.79
C GLY A 362 2.07 9.04 23.42
N TYR A 363 1.18 8.05 23.36
CA TYR A 363 0.49 7.70 22.10
C TYR A 363 -0.39 8.86 21.59
N ARG A 364 -1.14 9.54 22.46
CA ARG A 364 -2.01 10.65 22.05
C ARG A 364 -1.21 11.83 21.53
N GLY A 365 -0.11 12.20 22.21
CA GLY A 365 0.80 13.24 21.74
C GLY A 365 1.43 12.90 20.41
N MET A 366 1.83 11.64 20.21
CA MET A 366 2.36 11.16 18.93
C MET A 366 1.32 11.33 17.81
N PHE A 367 0.05 10.96 18.01
CA PHE A 367 -1.00 11.18 17.01
C PHE A 367 -1.19 12.66 16.68
N LEU A 368 -1.15 13.56 17.68
CA LEU A 368 -1.25 15.00 17.44
C LEU A 368 -0.06 15.55 16.65
N VAL A 369 1.16 15.09 16.93
CA VAL A 369 2.34 15.46 16.13
C VAL A 369 2.18 14.96 14.67
N MET A 370 1.71 13.72 14.49
CA MET A 370 1.43 13.21 13.15
C MET A 370 0.34 14.01 12.43
N ALA A 371 -0.69 14.46 13.14
CA ALA A 371 -1.71 15.36 12.59
C ALA A 371 -1.11 16.70 12.13
N GLY A 372 -0.22 17.27 12.92
CA GLY A 372 0.52 18.48 12.55
C GLY A 372 1.35 18.31 11.28
N ILE A 373 2.08 17.20 11.15
CA ILE A 373 2.86 16.89 9.94
C ILE A 373 1.93 16.73 8.71
N ALA A 374 0.77 16.06 8.85
CA ALA A 374 -0.21 15.96 7.77
C ALA A 374 -0.80 17.32 7.40
N ALA A 375 -1.10 18.16 8.39
CA ALA A 375 -1.60 19.52 8.19
C ALA A 375 -0.58 20.42 7.47
N LEU A 376 0.72 20.28 7.76
CA LEU A 376 1.78 20.95 6.99
C LEU A 376 1.77 20.53 5.52
N GLY A 377 1.62 19.23 5.25
CA GLY A 377 1.49 18.73 3.87
C GLY A 377 0.26 19.30 3.14
N PHE A 378 -0.86 19.40 3.84
CA PHE A 378 -2.09 20.03 3.31
C PHE A 378 -1.87 21.53 3.04
N LEU A 379 -1.27 22.24 3.97
CA LEU A 379 -1.03 23.68 3.89
C LEU A 379 -0.08 24.04 2.74
N LEU A 380 1.00 23.30 2.54
CA LEU A 380 1.91 23.46 1.42
C LEU A 380 1.18 23.35 0.08
N MET A 381 0.32 22.34 -0.05
CA MET A 381 -0.46 22.12 -1.27
C MET A 381 -1.53 23.19 -1.47
N TYR A 382 -2.05 23.79 -0.38
CA TYR A 382 -3.06 24.86 -0.41
C TYR A 382 -2.48 26.22 -0.77
N ILE A 383 -1.36 26.64 -0.16
CA ILE A 383 -0.74 27.97 -0.34
C ILE A 383 -0.26 28.18 -1.77
N ARG A 384 0.47 27.22 -2.33
CA ARG A 384 0.96 27.33 -3.72
C ARG A 384 -0.15 27.38 -4.74
N ARG A 385 -1.34 26.93 -4.39
CA ARG A 385 -2.54 27.13 -5.20
C ARG A 385 -2.88 28.63 -5.38
N LYS A 386 -2.76 29.44 -4.33
CA LYS A 386 -3.08 30.88 -4.40
C LYS A 386 -2.09 31.61 -5.27
N VAL A 387 -0.81 31.28 -5.18
CA VAL A 387 0.26 31.93 -5.96
C VAL A 387 0.14 31.61 -7.46
N GLY A 388 -0.15 30.36 -7.83
CA GLY A 388 -0.34 30.00 -9.25
C GLY A 388 -1.61 30.60 -9.88
N ALA A 389 -2.67 30.79 -9.10
CA ALA A 389 -3.90 31.41 -9.60
C ALA A 389 -3.78 32.95 -9.76
N SER A 390 -2.96 33.62 -8.93
CA SER A 390 -2.69 35.05 -9.06
C SER A 390 -1.78 35.37 -10.24
N GLN A 391 -0.86 34.50 -10.59
CA GLN A 391 0.02 34.69 -11.78
C GLN A 391 -0.72 34.50 -13.11
N SER A 392 -1.68 33.58 -13.18
CA SER A 392 -2.50 33.38 -14.38
C SER A 392 -3.49 34.53 -14.64
N SER A 393 -3.95 35.22 -13.58
CA SER A 393 -4.83 36.37 -13.70
C SER A 393 -4.06 37.67 -14.13
N GLN A 394 -2.76 37.74 -13.85
CA GLN A 394 -1.93 38.88 -14.27
C GLN A 394 -1.45 38.78 -15.73
N HIS A 395 -1.31 37.56 -16.28
CA HIS A 395 -0.91 37.36 -17.69
C HIS A 395 -2.09 37.37 -18.67
N GLY A 396 -3.34 37.31 -18.17
CA GLY A 396 -4.55 37.40 -18.98
C GLY A 396 -5.11 38.83 -19.15
N SER A 397 -4.47 39.85 -18.57
CA SER A 397 -4.92 41.26 -18.60
C SER A 397 -3.99 42.21 -19.36
N SER A 398 -3.15 41.71 -20.26
CA SER A 398 -2.43 42.56 -21.22
C SER A 398 -3.22 42.60 -22.52
N PRO A 399 -3.64 43.78 -23.00
CA PRO A 399 -4.42 43.97 -24.22
C PRO A 399 -3.65 43.62 -25.49
#